data_933ca977ba537c37400bad5b845e40d4
#
_entry.id   933ca977ba537c37400bad5b845e40d4
#
_cell.length_a   1.000
_cell.length_b   1.000
_cell.length_c   1.000
_cell.angle_alpha   90.00
_cell.angle_beta   90.00
_cell.angle_gamma   90.00
#
_symmetry.space_group_name_H-M   'P 1'
#
loop_
_entity.id
_entity.type
_entity.pdbx_description
1 polymer ?
#
loop_
_entity_poly.entity_id
_entity_poly.type
_entity_poly.pdbx_seq_one_letter_code
_entity_poly.pdbx_strand_id
1 'polypeptide(L)'
;SRGLGDVYKRQWLRWRKKRQAQGKPTDKPNFVISTGFQVVWEKFAQLWQIEMREVPLTLDKTTLDPEEALKMCDENTICIVPIQGVTWTGLNDDVEALDKALDAYNAKTGYDIPIHVDAASGGFILPFLSPETKWDFRLKWVLSISTSGHKFGLVYPGLGWVVWKDKKYLPEEMAFSVNYLGANITQVGLNFSRPAAQILGQYYQFIRLGFEGYKQIQYNSMEITKYIHQEIGKMAPFVNYSNEVVNPLFIWYMKPDYAKNAKWTLYDLQDKLQQSGWMVPAYTLPKKLDNYVVMRVVVRQGFSRDMADMLLGDIKNAVAALEKLEYPTPTRIAQDKNVPVKGKVFTHTAMSNAKK
;
A
#
# COMPACT_ATOMS: atom_id res chain seq x y z
N SER A 1 5.72 -4.38 10.49
CA SER A 1 4.76 -5.28 9.82
C SER A 1 4.84 -6.75 10.24
N ARG A 2 5.13 -7.02 11.53
CA ARG A 2 5.16 -8.41 12.03
C ARG A 2 3.76 -8.99 12.27
N GLY A 3 2.69 -8.18 12.23
CA GLY A 3 1.31 -8.61 12.46
C GLY A 3 0.51 -9.01 11.21
N LEU A 4 0.94 -8.59 10.02
CA LEU A 4 0.18 -8.81 8.78
C LEU A 4 0.10 -10.30 8.40
N GLY A 5 1.18 -11.07 8.56
CA GLY A 5 1.17 -12.51 8.28
C GLY A 5 0.16 -13.29 9.13
N ASP A 6 -0.05 -12.88 10.37
CA ASP A 6 -1.03 -13.53 11.26
C ASP A 6 -2.49 -13.26 10.83
N VAL A 7 -2.75 -12.09 10.24
CA VAL A 7 -4.09 -11.70 9.76
C VAL A 7 -4.53 -12.57 8.59
N TYR A 8 -3.65 -12.71 7.61
CA TYR A 8 -3.95 -13.45 6.37
C TYR A 8 -4.14 -14.94 6.63
N LYS A 9 -3.35 -15.49 7.56
CA LYS A 9 -3.51 -16.86 8.05
C LYS A 9 -4.90 -17.12 8.61
N ARG A 10 -5.51 -16.13 9.27
CA ARG A 10 -6.83 -16.26 9.87
C ARG A 10 -7.96 -16.33 8.84
N GLN A 11 -7.90 -15.52 7.78
CA GLN A 11 -8.86 -15.63 6.68
C GLN A 11 -8.74 -17.00 5.98
N TRP A 12 -7.51 -17.46 5.74
CA TRP A 12 -7.27 -18.79 5.21
C TRP A 12 -7.82 -19.89 6.11
N LEU A 13 -7.59 -19.84 7.44
CA LEU A 13 -8.13 -20.82 8.40
C LEU A 13 -9.65 -20.82 8.44
N ARG A 14 -10.28 -19.62 8.42
CA ARG A 14 -11.75 -19.47 8.35
C ARG A 14 -12.30 -20.19 7.11
N TRP A 15 -11.74 -19.89 5.95
CA TRP A 15 -12.12 -20.52 4.69
C TRP A 15 -11.92 -22.04 4.74
N ARG A 16 -10.77 -22.51 5.19
CA ARG A 16 -10.42 -23.92 5.29
C ARG A 16 -11.41 -24.70 6.14
N LYS A 17 -11.72 -24.19 7.35
CA LYS A 17 -12.70 -24.81 8.25
C LYS A 17 -14.07 -24.89 7.64
N LYS A 18 -14.55 -23.82 7.04
CA LYS A 18 -15.87 -23.81 6.39
C LYS A 18 -15.95 -24.89 5.32
N ARG A 19 -14.93 -25.03 4.50
CA ARG A 19 -14.89 -26.07 3.46
C ARG A 19 -14.77 -27.48 4.04
N GLN A 20 -13.93 -27.67 5.04
CA GLN A 20 -13.82 -28.97 5.74
C GLN A 20 -15.16 -29.39 6.35
N ALA A 21 -15.88 -28.48 6.98
CA ALA A 21 -17.22 -28.76 7.51
C ALA A 21 -18.25 -29.13 6.42
N GLN A 22 -18.01 -28.71 5.18
CA GLN A 22 -18.81 -29.07 4.00
C GLN A 22 -18.30 -30.30 3.25
N GLY A 23 -17.24 -30.97 3.72
CA GLY A 23 -16.60 -32.10 3.02
C GLY A 23 -15.91 -31.71 1.71
N LYS A 24 -15.59 -30.41 1.52
CA LYS A 24 -14.96 -29.89 0.30
C LYS A 24 -13.43 -29.85 0.41
N PRO A 25 -12.68 -30.01 -0.70
CA PRO A 25 -11.22 -29.93 -0.69
C PRO A 25 -10.72 -28.54 -0.31
N THR A 26 -9.52 -28.50 0.27
CA THR A 26 -8.89 -27.26 0.79
C THR A 26 -7.46 -27.06 0.29
N ASP A 27 -7.12 -27.66 -0.84
CA ASP A 27 -5.78 -27.75 -1.41
C ASP A 27 -5.46 -26.61 -2.42
N LYS A 28 -6.46 -25.84 -2.86
CA LYS A 28 -6.29 -24.77 -3.86
C LYS A 28 -6.80 -23.42 -3.39
N PRO A 29 -6.36 -22.90 -2.22
CA PRO A 29 -6.77 -21.59 -1.76
C PRO A 29 -6.21 -20.49 -2.67
N ASN A 30 -7.01 -19.45 -2.92
CA ASN A 30 -6.56 -18.25 -3.61
C ASN A 30 -7.11 -16.99 -2.95
N PHE A 31 -6.51 -15.85 -3.24
CA PHE A 31 -7.06 -14.53 -2.93
C PHE A 31 -6.84 -13.57 -4.10
N VAL A 32 -7.68 -12.54 -4.17
CA VAL A 32 -7.67 -11.56 -5.27
C VAL A 32 -7.19 -10.22 -4.74
N ILE A 33 -6.27 -9.59 -5.45
CA ILE A 33 -5.66 -8.30 -5.08
C ILE A 33 -5.23 -7.56 -6.35
N SER A 34 -5.18 -6.22 -6.33
CA SER A 34 -4.62 -5.46 -7.46
C SER A 34 -3.09 -5.59 -7.55
N THR A 35 -2.51 -5.39 -8.75
CA THR A 35 -1.04 -5.32 -8.91
C THR A 35 -0.38 -4.19 -8.12
N GLY A 36 -1.18 -3.29 -7.53
CA GLY A 36 -0.71 -2.23 -6.61
C GLY A 36 -0.32 -2.71 -5.21
N PHE A 37 -0.30 -4.00 -4.97
CA PHE A 37 0.01 -4.59 -3.67
C PHE A 37 1.44 -4.33 -3.19
N GLN A 38 1.65 -4.48 -1.89
CA GLN A 38 2.97 -4.44 -1.25
C GLN A 38 3.50 -5.88 -1.08
N VAL A 39 4.82 -6.07 -1.17
CA VAL A 39 5.52 -7.38 -1.14
C VAL A 39 5.10 -8.33 0.00
N VAL A 40 4.50 -7.82 1.06
CA VAL A 40 3.98 -8.65 2.16
C VAL A 40 2.94 -9.67 1.69
N TRP A 41 2.14 -9.31 0.67
CA TRP A 41 1.13 -10.19 0.10
C TRP A 41 1.75 -11.32 -0.72
N GLU A 42 2.80 -11.01 -1.49
CA GLU A 42 3.59 -12.01 -2.20
C GLU A 42 4.27 -12.98 -1.24
N LYS A 43 4.87 -12.46 -0.15
CA LYS A 43 5.44 -13.31 0.91
C LYS A 43 4.41 -14.20 1.57
N PHE A 44 3.21 -13.68 1.83
CA PHE A 44 2.12 -14.48 2.37
C PHE A 44 1.73 -15.60 1.40
N ALA A 45 1.52 -15.28 0.12
CA ALA A 45 1.17 -16.24 -0.92
C ALA A 45 2.21 -17.37 -1.00
N GLN A 46 3.49 -17.03 -1.05
CA GLN A 46 4.59 -17.99 -1.14
C GLN A 46 4.73 -18.85 0.12
N LEU A 47 4.75 -18.22 1.31
CA LEU A 47 4.98 -18.95 2.57
C LEU A 47 3.82 -19.89 2.93
N TRP A 48 2.61 -19.58 2.51
CA TRP A 48 1.41 -20.37 2.82
C TRP A 48 0.89 -21.16 1.61
N GLN A 49 1.62 -21.13 0.48
CA GLN A 49 1.26 -21.82 -0.76
C GLN A 49 -0.18 -21.50 -1.21
N ILE A 50 -0.50 -20.21 -1.21
CA ILE A 50 -1.80 -19.68 -1.62
C ILE A 50 -1.62 -18.98 -2.97
N GLU A 51 -2.49 -19.29 -3.93
CA GLU A 51 -2.51 -18.61 -5.23
C GLU A 51 -2.89 -17.14 -5.05
N MET A 52 -2.04 -16.22 -5.51
CA MET A 52 -2.35 -14.79 -5.58
C MET A 52 -2.81 -14.44 -6.98
N ARG A 53 -4.06 -14.01 -7.12
CA ARG A 53 -4.67 -13.58 -8.37
C ARG A 53 -4.62 -12.06 -8.48
N GLU A 54 -3.85 -11.58 -9.43
CA GLU A 54 -3.51 -10.17 -9.56
C GLU A 54 -4.42 -9.48 -10.57
N VAL A 55 -5.26 -8.55 -10.10
CA VAL A 55 -6.03 -7.63 -10.97
C VAL A 55 -5.08 -6.56 -11.49
N PRO A 56 -4.86 -6.47 -12.81
CA PRO A 56 -3.91 -5.53 -13.35
C PRO A 56 -4.42 -4.09 -13.24
N LEU A 57 -3.57 -3.18 -12.77
CA LEU A 57 -3.76 -1.74 -12.89
C LEU A 57 -3.37 -1.27 -14.30
N THR A 58 -4.07 -0.25 -14.80
CA THR A 58 -3.77 0.44 -16.05
C THR A 58 -3.82 1.94 -15.83
N LEU A 59 -3.41 2.75 -16.83
CA LEU A 59 -3.51 4.21 -16.71
C LEU A 59 -4.96 4.71 -16.58
N ASP A 60 -5.91 3.97 -17.17
CA ASP A 60 -7.34 4.30 -17.11
C ASP A 60 -8.01 3.72 -15.85
N LYS A 61 -7.45 2.64 -15.29
CA LYS A 61 -7.92 1.96 -14.08
C LYS A 61 -6.78 1.88 -13.07
N THR A 62 -6.60 2.97 -12.35
CA THR A 62 -5.47 3.17 -11.42
C THR A 62 -5.68 2.54 -10.04
N THR A 63 -6.87 1.98 -9.79
CA THR A 63 -7.29 1.31 -8.55
C THR A 63 -7.92 -0.04 -8.88
N LEU A 64 -8.17 -0.88 -7.88
CA LEU A 64 -8.81 -2.19 -8.04
C LEU A 64 -10.17 -2.05 -8.72
N ASP A 65 -10.33 -2.68 -9.89
CA ASP A 65 -11.61 -2.78 -10.57
C ASP A 65 -12.44 -3.91 -9.95
N PRO A 66 -13.63 -3.61 -9.37
CA PRO A 66 -14.46 -4.63 -8.76
C PRO A 66 -14.91 -5.74 -9.71
N GLU A 67 -15.25 -5.41 -10.95
CA GLU A 67 -15.71 -6.40 -11.92
C GLU A 67 -14.60 -7.35 -12.34
N GLU A 68 -13.40 -6.81 -12.60
CA GLU A 68 -12.22 -7.63 -12.91
C GLU A 68 -11.82 -8.51 -11.72
N ALA A 69 -11.94 -7.99 -10.49
CA ALA A 69 -11.70 -8.77 -9.28
C ALA A 69 -12.66 -9.95 -9.16
N LEU A 70 -13.95 -9.74 -9.41
CA LEU A 70 -14.96 -10.80 -9.35
C LEU A 70 -14.78 -11.89 -10.41
N LYS A 71 -14.29 -11.54 -11.62
CA LYS A 71 -13.95 -12.53 -12.66
C LYS A 71 -12.84 -13.49 -12.22
N MET A 72 -11.99 -13.06 -11.29
CA MET A 72 -10.90 -13.87 -10.76
C MET A 72 -11.30 -14.69 -9.53
N CYS A 73 -12.52 -14.51 -9.01
CA CYS A 73 -13.03 -15.23 -7.86
C CYS A 73 -13.62 -16.59 -8.25
N ASP A 74 -13.43 -17.55 -7.35
CA ASP A 74 -14.08 -18.87 -7.42
C ASP A 74 -14.43 -19.37 -6.00
N GLU A 75 -14.89 -20.61 -5.90
CA GLU A 75 -15.23 -21.25 -4.63
C GLU A 75 -14.04 -21.41 -3.68
N ASN A 76 -12.80 -21.30 -4.18
CA ASN A 76 -11.56 -21.42 -3.42
C ASN A 76 -11.01 -20.05 -2.98
N THR A 77 -11.70 -18.95 -3.33
CA THR A 77 -11.27 -17.61 -2.95
C THR A 77 -11.50 -17.36 -1.48
N ILE A 78 -10.43 -17.07 -0.75
CA ILE A 78 -10.45 -16.83 0.70
C ILE A 78 -10.85 -15.40 1.06
N CYS A 79 -10.51 -14.42 0.22
CA CYS A 79 -10.90 -13.02 0.35
C CYS A 79 -10.51 -12.22 -0.91
N ILE A 80 -11.10 -11.02 -1.04
CA ILE A 80 -10.61 -9.95 -1.92
C ILE A 80 -9.94 -8.88 -1.04
N VAL A 81 -8.85 -8.29 -1.53
CA VAL A 81 -8.03 -7.36 -0.75
C VAL A 81 -7.93 -6.00 -1.45
N PRO A 82 -8.87 -5.09 -1.21
CA PRO A 82 -8.70 -3.69 -1.59
C PRO A 82 -7.69 -3.00 -0.67
N ILE A 83 -6.98 -1.99 -1.21
CA ILE A 83 -5.90 -1.27 -0.54
C ILE A 83 -6.29 0.18 -0.32
N GLN A 84 -6.20 0.66 0.93
CA GLN A 84 -6.36 2.06 1.29
C GLN A 84 -4.98 2.69 1.48
N GLY A 85 -4.60 3.54 0.52
CA GLY A 85 -3.26 4.11 0.43
C GLY A 85 -2.29 3.16 -0.29
N VAL A 86 -2.56 2.88 -1.56
CA VAL A 86 -1.69 2.09 -2.45
C VAL A 86 -0.28 2.67 -2.43
N THR A 87 0.70 1.85 -2.07
CA THR A 87 2.10 2.28 -1.88
C THR A 87 2.71 2.92 -3.13
N TRP A 88 2.30 2.46 -4.30
CA TRP A 88 2.84 2.89 -5.59
C TRP A 88 2.28 4.23 -6.05
N THR A 89 1.01 4.50 -5.79
CA THR A 89 0.27 5.63 -6.38
C THR A 89 -0.26 6.64 -5.37
N GLY A 90 -0.48 6.21 -4.13
CA GLY A 90 -1.15 7.01 -3.11
C GLY A 90 -2.66 7.00 -3.19
N LEU A 91 -3.25 6.28 -4.14
CA LEU A 91 -4.69 6.21 -4.32
C LEU A 91 -5.34 5.20 -3.37
N ASN A 92 -6.66 5.24 -3.28
CA ASN A 92 -7.48 4.33 -2.49
C ASN A 92 -8.36 3.50 -3.43
N ASP A 93 -8.47 2.20 -3.18
CA ASP A 93 -9.46 1.36 -3.86
C ASP A 93 -10.87 1.69 -3.38
N ASP A 94 -11.87 1.61 -4.27
CA ASP A 94 -13.27 1.83 -3.92
C ASP A 94 -13.87 0.58 -3.25
N VAL A 95 -13.80 0.55 -1.91
CA VAL A 95 -14.28 -0.59 -1.11
C VAL A 95 -15.81 -0.66 -1.10
N GLU A 96 -16.51 0.47 -1.19
CA GLU A 96 -17.98 0.50 -1.22
C GLU A 96 -18.51 -0.10 -2.52
N ALA A 97 -17.93 0.27 -3.66
CA ALA A 97 -18.27 -0.33 -4.95
C ALA A 97 -17.96 -1.83 -4.97
N LEU A 98 -16.81 -2.23 -4.43
CA LEU A 98 -16.44 -3.64 -4.32
C LEU A 98 -17.42 -4.43 -3.42
N ASP A 99 -17.79 -3.90 -2.26
CA ASP A 99 -18.74 -4.54 -1.33
C ASP A 99 -20.10 -4.78 -1.99
N LYS A 100 -20.61 -3.78 -2.72
CA LYS A 100 -21.87 -3.87 -3.45
C LYS A 100 -21.82 -4.92 -4.56
N ALA A 101 -20.76 -4.91 -5.35
CA ALA A 101 -20.59 -5.88 -6.43
C ALA A 101 -20.43 -7.31 -5.89
N LEU A 102 -19.68 -7.46 -4.80
CA LEU A 102 -19.45 -8.73 -4.13
C LEU A 102 -20.71 -9.27 -3.47
N ASP A 103 -21.60 -8.42 -2.94
CA ASP A 103 -22.89 -8.84 -2.38
C ASP A 103 -23.75 -9.54 -3.43
N ALA A 104 -23.88 -8.95 -4.61
CA ALA A 104 -24.57 -9.54 -5.75
C ALA A 104 -23.90 -10.85 -6.23
N TYR A 105 -22.57 -10.87 -6.29
CA TYR A 105 -21.79 -12.05 -6.69
C TYR A 105 -21.98 -13.22 -5.70
N ASN A 106 -21.83 -12.98 -4.40
CA ASN A 106 -22.04 -13.98 -3.36
C ASN A 106 -23.48 -14.50 -3.34
N ALA A 107 -24.48 -13.64 -3.55
CA ALA A 107 -25.89 -14.04 -3.65
C ALA A 107 -26.14 -14.96 -4.86
N LYS A 108 -25.52 -14.66 -6.01
CA LYS A 108 -25.67 -15.44 -7.24
C LYS A 108 -24.95 -16.80 -7.16
N THR A 109 -23.75 -16.84 -6.57
CA THR A 109 -22.90 -18.04 -6.56
C THR A 109 -23.11 -18.94 -5.35
N GLY A 110 -23.71 -18.42 -4.29
CA GLY A 110 -23.78 -19.08 -2.98
C GLY A 110 -22.43 -19.08 -2.23
N TYR A 111 -21.44 -18.33 -2.70
CA TYR A 111 -20.17 -18.17 -2.03
C TYR A 111 -20.29 -17.20 -0.84
N ASP A 112 -19.27 -17.18 -0.01
CA ASP A 112 -19.20 -16.31 1.18
C ASP A 112 -17.80 -15.71 1.24
N ILE A 113 -17.44 -15.05 0.14
CA ILE A 113 -16.15 -14.42 -0.02
C ILE A 113 -16.16 -13.09 0.76
N PRO A 114 -15.27 -12.88 1.74
CA PRO A 114 -15.17 -11.64 2.48
C PRO A 114 -14.20 -10.66 1.81
N ILE A 115 -14.23 -9.42 2.30
CA ILE A 115 -13.23 -8.40 2.05
C ILE A 115 -12.30 -8.30 3.27
N HIS A 116 -10.98 -8.30 3.01
CA HIS A 116 -9.97 -7.84 3.95
C HIS A 116 -9.39 -6.53 3.44
N VAL A 117 -9.55 -5.44 4.17
CA VAL A 117 -9.00 -4.14 3.74
C VAL A 117 -7.56 -3.99 4.23
N ASP A 118 -6.61 -3.88 3.29
CA ASP A 118 -5.25 -3.45 3.60
C ASP A 118 -5.21 -1.92 3.70
N ALA A 119 -5.41 -1.42 4.90
CA ALA A 119 -5.34 -0.01 5.23
C ALA A 119 -4.02 0.36 5.91
N ALA A 120 -2.92 -0.30 5.52
CA ALA A 120 -1.61 -0.09 6.14
C ALA A 120 -1.20 1.39 6.19
N SER A 121 -1.57 2.17 5.18
CA SER A 121 -1.39 3.63 5.16
C SER A 121 -2.67 4.36 5.52
N GLY A 122 -3.78 4.07 4.81
CA GLY A 122 -5.04 4.81 4.90
C GLY A 122 -5.76 4.68 6.24
N GLY A 123 -5.51 3.62 7.01
CA GLY A 123 -6.22 3.39 8.28
C GLY A 123 -5.96 4.44 9.37
N PHE A 124 -4.88 5.22 9.27
CA PHE A 124 -4.61 6.37 10.12
C PHE A 124 -4.76 7.73 9.40
N ILE A 125 -5.41 7.72 8.24
CA ILE A 125 -5.69 8.93 7.44
C ILE A 125 -7.19 9.10 7.26
N LEU A 126 -7.85 8.12 6.64
CA LEU A 126 -9.26 8.20 6.24
C LEU A 126 -10.23 8.48 7.40
N PRO A 127 -10.09 7.87 8.59
CA PRO A 127 -11.00 8.16 9.70
C PRO A 127 -10.98 9.63 10.12
N PHE A 128 -9.90 10.34 9.86
CA PHE A 128 -9.71 11.73 10.28
C PHE A 128 -10.02 12.74 9.18
N LEU A 129 -9.72 12.42 7.92
CA LEU A 129 -9.84 13.36 6.81
C LEU A 129 -11.07 13.12 5.92
N SER A 130 -11.58 11.90 5.88
CA SER A 130 -12.72 11.49 5.04
C SER A 130 -13.61 10.50 5.79
N PRO A 131 -14.16 10.89 6.96
CA PRO A 131 -14.93 9.98 7.82
C PRO A 131 -16.23 9.49 7.17
N GLU A 132 -16.73 10.21 6.16
CA GLU A 132 -17.90 9.84 5.37
C GLU A 132 -17.63 8.69 4.41
N THR A 133 -16.40 8.53 3.93
CA THR A 133 -16.00 7.47 3.00
C THR A 133 -16.17 6.10 3.65
N LYS A 134 -16.97 5.24 3.04
CA LYS A 134 -17.22 3.89 3.52
C LYS A 134 -16.17 2.93 2.96
N TRP A 135 -15.28 2.50 3.79
CA TRP A 135 -14.24 1.52 3.48
C TRP A 135 -14.05 0.49 4.61
N ASP A 136 -14.80 0.64 5.70
CA ASP A 136 -14.64 -0.06 6.96
C ASP A 136 -15.83 -1.00 7.27
N PHE A 137 -16.02 -1.35 8.53
CA PHE A 137 -17.04 -2.27 9.00
C PHE A 137 -18.49 -1.80 8.83
N ARG A 138 -18.73 -0.58 8.34
CA ARG A 138 -20.04 -0.13 7.88
C ARG A 138 -20.49 -0.92 6.64
N LEU A 139 -19.55 -1.50 5.89
CA LEU A 139 -19.81 -2.35 4.73
C LEU A 139 -20.04 -3.81 5.16
N LYS A 140 -20.91 -4.51 4.42
CA LYS A 140 -21.37 -5.86 4.78
C LYS A 140 -20.25 -6.87 4.80
N TRP A 141 -19.45 -6.92 3.74
CA TRP A 141 -18.45 -7.95 3.48
C TRP A 141 -17.07 -7.64 4.03
N VAL A 142 -16.84 -6.44 4.53
CA VAL A 142 -15.58 -6.10 5.21
C VAL A 142 -15.55 -6.79 6.57
N LEU A 143 -14.78 -7.85 6.71
CA LEU A 143 -14.68 -8.65 7.94
C LEU A 143 -13.41 -8.40 8.73
N SER A 144 -12.37 -7.87 8.11
CA SER A 144 -11.11 -7.53 8.78
C SER A 144 -10.39 -6.37 8.09
N ILE A 145 -9.66 -5.61 8.88
CA ILE A 145 -8.87 -4.47 8.45
C ILE A 145 -7.49 -4.58 9.07
N SER A 146 -6.43 -4.36 8.28
CA SER A 146 -5.08 -4.20 8.79
C SER A 146 -4.60 -2.76 8.63
N THR A 147 -3.86 -2.23 9.63
CA THR A 147 -3.23 -0.92 9.54
C THR A 147 -1.87 -0.89 10.23
N SER A 148 -0.98 -0.02 9.77
CA SER A 148 0.39 0.09 10.29
C SER A 148 0.53 1.31 11.22
N GLY A 149 0.77 1.06 12.50
CA GLY A 149 1.03 2.14 13.47
C GLY A 149 2.29 2.94 13.14
N HIS A 150 3.29 2.29 12.52
CA HIS A 150 4.57 2.91 12.16
C HIS A 150 4.57 3.77 10.88
N LYS A 151 3.42 3.87 10.20
CA LYS A 151 3.24 4.79 9.08
C LYS A 151 2.61 6.09 9.60
N PHE A 152 1.33 6.28 9.35
CA PHE A 152 0.61 7.47 9.80
C PHE A 152 0.05 7.38 11.24
N GLY A 153 0.26 6.24 11.92
CA GLY A 153 -0.04 6.10 13.35
C GLY A 153 1.01 6.70 14.28
N LEU A 154 2.11 7.26 13.75
CA LEU A 154 3.10 8.09 14.47
C LEU A 154 3.91 7.36 15.55
N VAL A 155 4.23 6.09 15.32
CA VAL A 155 5.14 5.30 16.16
C VAL A 155 6.26 4.67 15.33
N TYR A 156 7.31 4.20 16.00
CA TYR A 156 8.40 3.50 15.33
C TYR A 156 7.98 2.11 14.82
N PRO A 157 8.71 1.55 13.83
CA PRO A 157 8.44 0.20 13.30
C PRO A 157 8.41 -0.87 14.40
N GLY A 158 7.50 -1.83 14.26
CA GLY A 158 7.31 -2.95 15.18
C GLY A 158 5.86 -3.14 15.62
N LEU A 159 4.95 -2.25 15.26
CA LEU A 159 3.53 -2.34 15.56
C LEU A 159 2.69 -2.32 14.26
N GLY A 160 1.81 -3.30 14.14
CA GLY A 160 0.71 -3.34 13.19
C GLY A 160 -0.58 -3.72 13.91
N TRP A 161 -1.67 -3.16 13.45
CA TRP A 161 -3.00 -3.42 13.96
C TRP A 161 -3.76 -4.33 13.00
N VAL A 162 -4.53 -5.24 13.57
CA VAL A 162 -5.61 -5.93 12.86
C VAL A 162 -6.88 -5.83 13.69
N VAL A 163 -7.95 -5.44 13.04
CA VAL A 163 -9.27 -5.30 13.64
C VAL A 163 -10.23 -6.23 12.89
N TRP A 164 -11.07 -6.91 13.65
CA TRP A 164 -12.09 -7.81 13.13
C TRP A 164 -13.47 -7.22 13.41
N LYS A 165 -14.37 -7.35 12.45
CA LYS A 165 -15.75 -6.85 12.57
C LYS A 165 -16.49 -7.48 13.77
N ASP A 166 -16.20 -8.76 14.03
CA ASP A 166 -16.81 -9.51 15.13
C ASP A 166 -15.87 -10.64 15.58
N LYS A 167 -15.90 -11.01 16.86
CA LYS A 167 -15.11 -12.10 17.44
C LYS A 167 -15.34 -13.44 16.74
N LYS A 168 -16.56 -13.70 16.24
CA LYS A 168 -16.87 -14.93 15.48
C LYS A 168 -16.05 -15.14 14.21
N TYR A 169 -15.46 -14.07 13.66
CA TYR A 169 -14.56 -14.16 12.48
C TYR A 169 -13.11 -14.47 12.86
N LEU A 170 -12.81 -14.49 14.17
CA LEU A 170 -11.50 -14.86 14.69
C LEU A 170 -11.52 -16.35 15.03
N PRO A 171 -10.75 -17.23 14.29
CA PRO A 171 -10.70 -18.66 14.61
C PRO A 171 -10.16 -18.90 16.02
N GLU A 172 -10.91 -19.63 16.84
CA GLU A 172 -10.56 -19.90 18.25
C GLU A 172 -9.23 -20.65 18.39
N GLU A 173 -8.88 -21.52 17.46
CA GLU A 173 -7.60 -22.28 17.46
C GLU A 173 -6.37 -21.39 17.36
N MET A 174 -6.53 -20.12 17.01
CA MET A 174 -5.42 -19.18 17.06
C MET A 174 -5.25 -18.51 18.42
N ALA A 175 -6.16 -18.78 19.33
CA ALA A 175 -6.12 -18.29 20.69
C ALA A 175 -5.51 -19.37 21.60
N PHE A 176 -4.21 -19.25 21.89
CA PHE A 176 -3.53 -20.14 22.83
C PHE A 176 -3.66 -19.57 24.23
N SER A 177 -4.29 -20.34 25.14
CA SER A 177 -4.35 -19.97 26.55
C SER A 177 -3.11 -20.53 27.26
N VAL A 178 -2.38 -19.68 27.95
CA VAL A 178 -1.24 -20.04 28.79
C VAL A 178 -1.47 -19.57 30.22
N ASN A 179 -1.20 -20.41 31.20
CA ASN A 179 -1.45 -20.14 32.63
C ASN A 179 -0.20 -20.05 33.49
N TYR A 180 0.98 -20.39 32.95
CA TYR A 180 2.23 -20.45 33.72
C TYR A 180 2.77 -19.07 34.14
N LEU A 181 2.15 -17.97 33.66
CA LEU A 181 2.51 -16.60 34.04
C LEU A 181 1.67 -16.03 35.21
N GLY A 182 0.97 -16.90 35.95
CA GLY A 182 0.17 -16.51 37.10
C GLY A 182 -1.26 -16.01 36.76
N ALA A 183 -1.62 -16.00 35.49
CA ALA A 183 -2.97 -15.70 34.99
C ALA A 183 -3.23 -16.42 33.69
N ASN A 184 -4.51 -16.66 33.35
CA ASN A 184 -4.87 -17.16 32.03
C ASN A 184 -4.71 -16.06 30.99
N ILE A 185 -3.64 -16.13 30.20
CA ILE A 185 -3.34 -15.15 29.14
C ILE A 185 -3.61 -15.81 27.79
N THR A 186 -4.47 -15.18 27.01
CA THR A 186 -4.74 -15.61 25.62
C THR A 186 -3.71 -14.98 24.69
N GLN A 187 -2.89 -15.80 24.05
CA GLN A 187 -1.95 -15.39 23.01
C GLN A 187 -2.49 -15.75 21.63
N VAL A 188 -2.40 -14.83 20.69
CA VAL A 188 -2.99 -14.96 19.35
C VAL A 188 -1.91 -14.90 18.25
N GLY A 189 -0.68 -14.59 18.57
CA GLY A 189 0.45 -14.45 17.63
C GLY A 189 1.33 -15.69 17.61
N LEU A 190 2.03 -15.89 16.49
CA LEU A 190 3.00 -16.97 16.35
C LEU A 190 4.22 -16.80 17.27
N ASN A 191 4.64 -15.56 17.52
CA ASN A 191 5.81 -15.24 18.33
C ASN A 191 5.42 -15.10 19.81
N PHE A 192 6.28 -15.60 20.69
CA PHE A 192 6.16 -15.43 22.15
C PHE A 192 6.57 -14.02 22.60
N SER A 193 7.68 -13.87 23.31
CA SER A 193 8.14 -12.58 23.83
C SER A 193 8.33 -11.55 22.70
N ARG A 194 7.71 -10.37 22.84
CA ARG A 194 7.75 -9.29 21.85
C ARG A 194 8.00 -7.97 22.53
N PRO A 195 8.73 -7.03 21.89
CA PRO A 195 8.86 -5.68 22.40
C PRO A 195 7.49 -5.00 22.50
N ALA A 196 7.18 -4.41 23.65
CA ALA A 196 5.93 -3.69 23.91
C ALA A 196 6.07 -2.17 23.75
N ALA A 197 7.31 -1.66 23.57
CA ALA A 197 7.56 -0.21 23.52
C ALA A 197 6.69 0.53 22.49
N GLN A 198 6.51 -0.03 21.29
CA GLN A 198 5.68 0.58 20.25
C GLN A 198 4.19 0.53 20.57
N ILE A 199 3.74 -0.49 21.32
CA ILE A 199 2.34 -0.56 21.80
C ILE A 199 2.09 0.55 22.81
N LEU A 200 3.00 0.72 23.77
CA LEU A 200 2.95 1.81 24.76
C LEU A 200 3.06 3.18 24.06
N GLY A 201 3.95 3.31 23.07
CA GLY A 201 4.08 4.51 22.26
C GLY A 201 2.79 4.86 21.52
N GLN A 202 2.11 3.87 20.92
CA GLN A 202 0.83 4.10 20.23
C GLN A 202 -0.28 4.48 21.22
N TYR A 203 -0.32 3.83 22.39
CA TYR A 203 -1.27 4.17 23.44
C TYR A 203 -1.04 5.60 23.94
N TYR A 204 0.23 5.98 24.16
CA TYR A 204 0.61 7.35 24.53
C TYR A 204 0.14 8.36 23.46
N GLN A 205 0.36 8.06 22.17
CA GLN A 205 -0.09 8.93 21.08
C GLN A 205 -1.62 9.08 21.06
N PHE A 206 -2.36 8.01 21.32
CA PHE A 206 -3.82 8.08 21.39
C PHE A 206 -4.31 8.98 22.52
N ILE A 207 -3.71 8.87 23.70
CA ILE A 207 -4.08 9.71 24.86
C ILE A 207 -3.66 11.17 24.64
N ARG A 208 -2.42 11.37 24.15
CA ARG A 208 -1.85 12.70 23.96
C ARG A 208 -2.55 13.50 22.88
N LEU A 209 -2.80 12.90 21.74
CA LEU A 209 -3.31 13.59 20.56
C LEU A 209 -4.84 13.52 20.48
N GLY A 210 -5.43 12.40 20.88
CA GLY A 210 -6.83 12.13 20.67
C GLY A 210 -7.21 12.18 19.19
N PHE A 211 -8.49 12.25 18.91
CA PHE A 211 -9.02 12.33 17.54
C PHE A 211 -8.58 13.64 16.85
N GLU A 212 -8.75 14.77 17.52
CA GLU A 212 -8.47 16.08 16.94
C GLU A 212 -6.97 16.30 16.67
N GLY A 213 -6.09 15.81 17.55
CA GLY A 213 -4.65 15.89 17.30
C GLY A 213 -4.21 15.08 16.09
N TYR A 214 -4.72 13.86 15.93
CA TYR A 214 -4.47 13.08 14.71
C TYR A 214 -5.03 13.77 13.47
N LYS A 215 -6.27 14.26 13.52
CA LYS A 215 -6.92 15.00 12.44
C LYS A 215 -6.07 16.19 11.99
N GLN A 216 -5.61 17.02 12.94
CA GLN A 216 -4.79 18.19 12.63
C GLN A 216 -3.46 17.82 11.97
N ILE A 217 -2.78 16.77 12.46
CA ILE A 217 -1.51 16.31 11.91
C ILE A 217 -1.71 15.78 10.46
N GLN A 218 -2.72 14.96 10.25
CA GLN A 218 -3.00 14.42 8.92
C GLN A 218 -3.45 15.52 7.95
N TYR A 219 -4.26 16.47 8.41
CA TYR A 219 -4.68 17.63 7.64
C TYR A 219 -3.48 18.46 7.18
N ASN A 220 -2.57 18.80 8.08
CA ASN A 220 -1.37 19.56 7.73
C ASN A 220 -0.50 18.81 6.71
N SER A 221 -0.31 17.51 6.89
CA SER A 221 0.44 16.69 5.94
C SER A 221 -0.23 16.66 4.57
N MET A 222 -1.56 16.60 4.53
CA MET A 222 -2.34 16.61 3.30
C MET A 222 -2.23 17.95 2.57
N GLU A 223 -2.37 19.08 3.28
CA GLU A 223 -2.28 20.41 2.68
C GLU A 223 -0.89 20.68 2.06
N ILE A 224 0.18 20.27 2.76
CA ILE A 224 1.53 20.35 2.22
C ILE A 224 1.69 19.43 0.99
N THR A 225 1.11 18.25 1.03
CA THR A 225 1.15 17.32 -0.12
C THR A 225 0.45 17.92 -1.34
N LYS A 226 -0.75 18.47 -1.15
CA LYS A 226 -1.49 19.16 -2.22
C LYS A 226 -0.69 20.31 -2.81
N TYR A 227 -0.04 21.08 -1.95
CA TYR A 227 0.82 22.17 -2.39
C TYR A 227 1.97 21.69 -3.28
N ILE A 228 2.74 20.70 -2.83
CA ILE A 228 3.85 20.15 -3.62
C ILE A 228 3.34 19.54 -4.93
N HIS A 229 2.22 18.82 -4.89
CA HIS A 229 1.57 18.27 -6.06
C HIS A 229 1.23 19.33 -7.11
N GLN A 230 0.62 20.43 -6.68
CA GLN A 230 0.28 21.55 -7.57
C GLN A 230 1.52 22.20 -8.19
N GLU A 231 2.55 22.44 -7.39
CA GLU A 231 3.79 23.08 -7.86
C GLU A 231 4.58 22.19 -8.83
N ILE A 232 4.65 20.88 -8.58
CA ILE A 232 5.27 19.92 -9.50
C ILE A 232 4.50 19.84 -10.82
N GLY A 233 3.16 19.85 -10.77
CA GLY A 233 2.32 19.83 -11.96
C GLY A 233 2.48 21.07 -12.87
N LYS A 234 2.98 22.20 -12.33
CA LYS A 234 3.31 23.40 -13.10
C LYS A 234 4.69 23.32 -13.80
N MET A 235 5.55 22.38 -13.41
CA MET A 235 6.88 22.24 -14.00
C MET A 235 6.78 21.61 -15.38
N ALA A 236 7.48 22.19 -16.37
CA ALA A 236 7.39 21.78 -17.77
C ALA A 236 7.64 20.28 -18.03
N PRO A 237 8.65 19.63 -17.40
CA PRO A 237 8.94 18.23 -17.66
C PRO A 237 7.91 17.24 -17.12
N PHE A 238 7.09 17.62 -16.12
CA PHE A 238 6.35 16.67 -15.29
C PHE A 238 4.85 16.67 -15.51
N VAL A 239 4.25 15.52 -15.20
CA VAL A 239 2.81 15.36 -15.07
C VAL A 239 2.53 14.49 -13.85
N ASN A 240 1.57 14.90 -13.04
CA ASN A 240 1.09 14.11 -11.92
C ASN A 240 0.32 12.89 -12.43
N TYR A 241 0.50 11.75 -11.77
CA TYR A 241 -0.20 10.51 -12.14
C TYR A 241 -1.72 10.60 -11.91
N SER A 242 -2.12 11.31 -10.89
CA SER A 242 -3.53 11.60 -10.57
C SER A 242 -3.73 13.10 -10.39
N ASN A 243 -4.90 13.59 -10.77
CA ASN A 243 -5.30 14.97 -10.49
C ASN A 243 -5.68 15.18 -9.02
N GLU A 244 -5.97 14.10 -8.29
CA GLU A 244 -6.40 14.13 -6.90
C GLU A 244 -5.29 13.63 -5.97
N VAL A 245 -5.24 14.25 -4.79
CA VAL A 245 -4.41 13.84 -3.66
C VAL A 245 -5.35 13.36 -2.55
N VAL A 246 -5.39 12.06 -2.34
CA VAL A 246 -6.30 11.41 -1.36
C VAL A 246 -5.58 10.88 -0.12
N ASN A 247 -4.25 10.83 -0.16
CA ASN A 247 -3.38 10.50 0.96
C ASN A 247 -2.19 11.46 0.99
N PRO A 248 -1.43 11.61 2.10
CA PRO A 248 -0.26 12.48 2.15
C PRO A 248 0.94 11.92 1.36
N LEU A 249 0.66 11.47 0.15
CA LEU A 249 1.63 11.00 -0.83
C LEU A 249 1.05 11.07 -2.24
N PHE A 250 1.91 11.28 -3.20
CA PHE A 250 1.57 11.24 -4.62
C PHE A 250 2.79 10.88 -5.46
N ILE A 251 2.54 10.58 -6.73
CA ILE A 251 3.57 10.28 -7.71
C ILE A 251 3.42 11.14 -8.96
N TRP A 252 4.53 11.35 -9.65
CA TRP A 252 4.58 12.01 -10.95
C TRP A 252 5.57 11.32 -11.86
N TYR A 253 5.48 11.58 -13.15
CA TYR A 253 6.39 11.07 -14.16
C TYR A 253 6.74 12.15 -15.20
N MET A 254 7.70 11.88 -16.07
CA MET A 254 8.04 12.79 -17.17
C MET A 254 6.97 12.69 -18.26
N LYS A 255 6.54 13.84 -18.77
CA LYS A 255 5.66 13.88 -19.94
C LYS A 255 6.28 13.07 -21.08
N PRO A 256 5.53 12.19 -21.77
CA PRO A 256 6.09 11.30 -22.78
C PRO A 256 6.90 12.02 -23.87
N ASP A 257 6.41 13.16 -24.38
CA ASP A 257 7.10 13.90 -25.42
C ASP A 257 8.37 14.59 -24.90
N TYR A 258 8.37 15.05 -23.66
CA TYR A 258 9.56 15.57 -23.01
C TYR A 258 10.59 14.44 -22.78
N ALA A 259 10.16 13.30 -22.26
CA ALA A 259 11.00 12.15 -21.98
C ALA A 259 11.73 11.63 -23.22
N LYS A 260 11.12 11.68 -24.42
CA LYS A 260 11.77 11.25 -25.68
C LYS A 260 13.02 12.06 -26.00
N ASN A 261 13.03 13.34 -25.68
CA ASN A 261 14.09 14.29 -26.05
C ASN A 261 15.05 14.58 -24.88
N ALA A 262 14.69 14.22 -23.66
CA ALA A 262 15.50 14.47 -22.49
C ALA A 262 16.79 13.64 -22.52
N LYS A 263 17.91 14.24 -22.16
CA LYS A 263 19.22 13.58 -22.00
C LYS A 263 19.40 12.93 -20.62
N TRP A 264 18.39 12.96 -19.78
CA TRP A 264 18.38 12.52 -18.41
C TRP A 264 17.08 11.78 -18.08
N THR A 265 17.05 11.08 -16.96
CA THR A 265 15.92 10.28 -16.46
C THR A 265 15.53 10.74 -15.06
N LEU A 266 14.37 10.25 -14.53
CA LEU A 266 13.99 10.50 -13.15
C LEU A 266 14.97 9.88 -12.13
N TYR A 267 15.76 8.87 -12.52
CA TYR A 267 16.82 8.34 -11.67
C TYR A 267 17.96 9.34 -11.48
N ASP A 268 18.28 10.12 -12.52
CA ASP A 268 19.27 11.18 -12.43
C ASP A 268 18.79 12.34 -11.55
N LEU A 269 17.50 12.66 -11.63
CA LEU A 269 16.89 13.63 -10.73
C LEU A 269 16.91 13.14 -9.28
N GLN A 270 16.59 11.88 -9.03
CA GLN A 270 16.72 11.27 -7.70
C GLN A 270 18.14 11.44 -7.16
N ASP A 271 19.16 11.12 -7.95
CA ASP A 271 20.57 11.22 -7.53
C ASP A 271 20.96 12.67 -7.20
N LYS A 272 20.47 13.64 -8.00
CA LYS A 272 20.68 15.08 -7.71
C LYS A 272 20.02 15.50 -6.40
N LEU A 273 18.77 15.10 -6.18
CA LEU A 273 18.06 15.42 -4.94
C LEU A 273 18.70 14.77 -3.73
N GLN A 274 19.25 13.56 -3.86
CA GLN A 274 19.98 12.89 -2.80
C GLN A 274 21.24 13.65 -2.39
N GLN A 275 21.92 14.33 -3.32
CA GLN A 275 23.06 15.20 -3.02
C GLN A 275 22.67 16.40 -2.14
N SER A 276 21.43 16.86 -2.25
CA SER A 276 20.84 17.90 -1.38
C SER A 276 20.17 17.34 -0.12
N GLY A 277 20.32 16.04 0.16
CA GLY A 277 19.76 15.39 1.36
C GLY A 277 18.32 14.90 1.24
N TRP A 278 17.68 14.98 0.06
CA TRP A 278 16.32 14.54 -0.15
C TRP A 278 16.24 13.09 -0.61
N MET A 279 15.40 12.29 0.07
CA MET A 279 15.07 10.94 -0.37
C MET A 279 13.74 10.93 -1.13
N VAL A 280 13.79 11.24 -2.43
CA VAL A 280 12.64 11.18 -3.34
C VAL A 280 12.88 10.04 -4.34
N PRO A 281 12.37 8.83 -4.08
CA PRO A 281 12.71 7.66 -4.89
C PRO A 281 12.07 7.70 -6.27
N ALA A 282 12.84 7.31 -7.28
CA ALA A 282 12.40 6.97 -8.62
C ALA A 282 12.28 5.44 -8.75
N TYR A 283 11.21 4.94 -9.37
CA TYR A 283 10.99 3.51 -9.58
C TYR A 283 10.00 3.26 -10.73
N THR A 284 9.99 2.03 -11.24
CA THR A 284 8.98 1.61 -12.22
C THR A 284 7.67 1.23 -11.52
N LEU A 285 6.55 1.50 -12.16
CA LEU A 285 5.24 1.03 -11.70
C LEU A 285 5.15 -0.51 -11.80
N PRO A 286 4.13 -1.16 -11.18
CA PRO A 286 3.93 -2.61 -11.23
C PRO A 286 3.73 -3.15 -12.65
N LYS A 287 3.70 -4.48 -12.78
CA LYS A 287 3.43 -5.22 -14.04
C LYS A 287 2.33 -4.55 -14.89
N LYS A 288 2.54 -4.50 -16.20
CA LYS A 288 1.76 -3.80 -17.23
C LYS A 288 1.92 -2.28 -17.27
N LEU A 289 2.47 -1.67 -16.22
CA LEU A 289 2.85 -0.25 -16.18
C LEU A 289 4.36 -0.08 -15.92
N ASP A 290 5.14 -1.14 -15.99
CA ASP A 290 6.58 -1.18 -15.69
C ASP A 290 7.46 -0.40 -16.70
N ASN A 291 6.89 0.03 -17.81
CA ASN A 291 7.49 1.00 -18.73
C ASN A 291 7.42 2.45 -18.22
N TYR A 292 6.63 2.72 -17.16
CA TYR A 292 6.55 4.06 -16.56
C TYR A 292 7.47 4.16 -15.34
N VAL A 293 8.47 5.03 -15.43
CA VAL A 293 9.28 5.45 -14.28
C VAL A 293 8.60 6.63 -13.62
N VAL A 294 8.40 6.55 -12.32
CA VAL A 294 7.76 7.59 -11.51
C VAL A 294 8.65 8.01 -10.35
N MET A 295 8.41 9.20 -9.82
CA MET A 295 8.96 9.63 -8.53
C MET A 295 7.83 9.80 -7.52
N ARG A 296 8.15 9.58 -6.23
CA ARG A 296 7.16 9.64 -5.14
C ARG A 296 7.59 10.56 -4.03
N VAL A 297 6.69 11.46 -3.63
CA VAL A 297 6.78 12.20 -2.36
C VAL A 297 5.82 11.60 -1.34
N VAL A 298 6.31 11.45 -0.11
CA VAL A 298 5.52 11.09 1.07
C VAL A 298 5.74 12.17 2.12
N VAL A 299 4.70 12.91 2.44
CA VAL A 299 4.75 13.95 3.47
C VAL A 299 4.39 13.36 4.82
N ARG A 300 5.32 13.48 5.77
CA ARG A 300 5.15 12.97 7.14
C ARG A 300 4.97 14.11 8.12
N GLN A 301 4.51 13.77 9.32
CA GLN A 301 4.52 14.69 10.45
C GLN A 301 5.89 15.36 10.59
N GLY A 302 5.90 16.66 10.85
CA GLY A 302 7.11 17.47 11.00
C GLY A 302 7.69 18.02 9.69
N PHE A 303 7.16 17.62 8.54
CA PHE A 303 7.51 18.24 7.26
C PHE A 303 6.74 19.57 7.13
N SER A 304 7.49 20.69 7.15
CA SER A 304 6.91 22.03 7.14
C SER A 304 6.70 22.58 5.72
N ARG A 305 6.00 23.71 5.63
CA ARG A 305 5.86 24.44 4.38
C ARG A 305 7.20 24.92 3.86
N ASP A 306 8.07 25.43 4.72
CA ASP A 306 9.41 25.88 4.35
C ASP A 306 10.25 24.73 3.78
N MET A 307 10.15 23.53 4.37
CA MET A 307 10.80 22.33 3.81
C MET A 307 10.23 21.97 2.42
N ALA A 308 8.95 22.17 2.20
CA ALA A 308 8.35 21.96 0.88
C ALA A 308 8.89 22.97 -0.15
N ASP A 309 9.02 24.24 0.23
CA ASP A 309 9.58 25.28 -0.64
C ASP A 309 11.06 25.00 -0.96
N MET A 310 11.84 24.54 0.02
CA MET A 310 13.23 24.09 -0.20
C MET A 310 13.30 22.92 -1.16
N LEU A 311 12.48 21.87 -0.95
CA LEU A 311 12.41 20.72 -1.87
C LEU A 311 12.06 21.14 -3.30
N LEU A 312 11.06 22.01 -3.46
CA LEU A 312 10.63 22.52 -4.78
C LEU A 312 11.73 23.34 -5.44
N GLY A 313 12.46 24.14 -4.66
CA GLY A 313 13.63 24.88 -5.13
C GLY A 313 14.74 23.94 -5.63
N ASP A 314 15.05 22.91 -4.85
CA ASP A 314 16.08 21.92 -5.22
C ASP A 314 15.65 21.08 -6.44
N ILE A 315 14.37 20.74 -6.59
CA ILE A 315 13.86 20.08 -7.81
C ILE A 315 14.07 21.00 -9.03
N LYS A 316 13.71 22.28 -8.96
CA LYS A 316 13.90 23.24 -10.05
C LYS A 316 15.38 23.40 -10.42
N ASN A 317 16.25 23.54 -9.43
CA ASN A 317 17.70 23.66 -9.64
C ASN A 317 18.29 22.37 -10.25
N ALA A 318 17.88 21.20 -9.77
CA ALA A 318 18.34 19.92 -10.30
C ALA A 318 17.89 19.71 -11.76
N VAL A 319 16.64 20.04 -12.09
CA VAL A 319 16.13 20.00 -13.47
C VAL A 319 16.92 20.95 -14.37
N ALA A 320 17.11 22.21 -13.96
CA ALA A 320 17.87 23.19 -14.73
C ALA A 320 19.33 22.75 -14.96
N ALA A 321 19.95 22.04 -14.02
CA ALA A 321 21.27 21.49 -14.19
C ALA A 321 21.29 20.30 -15.17
N LEU A 322 20.28 19.42 -15.09
CA LEU A 322 20.14 18.26 -15.98
C LEU A 322 19.81 18.68 -17.44
N GLU A 323 19.07 19.76 -17.63
CA GLU A 323 18.77 20.30 -18.96
C GLU A 323 20.00 20.86 -19.70
N LYS A 324 21.03 21.28 -18.96
CA LYS A 324 22.29 21.78 -19.54
C LYS A 324 23.25 20.68 -20.01
N LEU A 325 22.92 19.41 -19.84
CA LEU A 325 23.79 18.32 -20.27
C LEU A 325 23.98 18.32 -21.79
N GLU A 326 25.20 18.23 -22.23
CA GLU A 326 25.54 18.12 -23.66
C GLU A 326 25.29 16.70 -24.19
N TYR A 327 25.49 15.67 -23.33
CA TYR A 327 25.36 14.25 -23.67
C TYR A 327 24.36 13.55 -22.77
N PRO A 328 23.73 12.46 -23.26
CA PRO A 328 22.85 11.63 -22.43
C PRO A 328 23.57 11.02 -21.24
N THR A 329 22.88 10.95 -20.10
CA THR A 329 23.41 10.28 -18.91
C THR A 329 23.54 8.76 -19.13
N PRO A 330 24.39 8.07 -18.35
CA PRO A 330 24.48 6.59 -18.40
C PRO A 330 23.13 5.91 -18.14
N THR A 331 22.31 6.45 -17.25
CA THR A 331 20.96 5.96 -16.97
C THR A 331 20.03 6.11 -18.17
N ARG A 332 20.11 7.23 -18.89
CA ARG A 332 19.35 7.46 -20.11
C ARG A 332 19.75 6.47 -21.21
N ILE A 333 21.06 6.30 -21.44
CA ILE A 333 21.58 5.33 -22.42
C ILE A 333 21.14 3.90 -22.09
N ALA A 334 21.16 3.53 -20.79
CA ALA A 334 20.71 2.22 -20.35
C ALA A 334 19.20 2.03 -20.59
N GLN A 335 18.39 3.04 -20.32
CA GLN A 335 16.96 3.00 -20.56
C GLN A 335 16.62 2.84 -22.05
N ASP A 336 17.30 3.58 -22.93
CA ASP A 336 17.10 3.49 -24.38
C ASP A 336 17.48 2.11 -24.94
N LYS A 337 18.43 1.42 -24.29
CA LYS A 337 18.85 0.06 -24.65
C LYS A 337 18.07 -1.04 -23.94
N ASN A 338 17.02 -0.71 -23.19
CA ASN A 338 16.28 -1.64 -22.31
C ASN A 338 17.20 -2.44 -21.36
N VAL A 339 18.32 -1.85 -20.95
CA VAL A 339 19.25 -2.47 -20.00
C VAL A 339 18.83 -2.07 -18.58
N PRO A 340 18.62 -3.03 -17.67
CA PRO A 340 18.30 -2.71 -16.27
C PRO A 340 19.39 -1.82 -15.66
N VAL A 341 18.99 -0.69 -15.10
CA VAL A 341 19.90 0.19 -14.36
C VAL A 341 20.22 -0.49 -13.04
N LYS A 342 21.46 -1.04 -12.94
CA LYS A 342 21.92 -1.81 -11.78
C LYS A 342 21.73 -1.01 -10.49
N GLY A 343 21.02 -1.58 -9.51
CA GLY A 343 20.77 -0.97 -8.20
C GLY A 343 19.63 0.06 -8.15
N LYS A 344 19.01 0.43 -9.29
CA LYS A 344 17.93 1.42 -9.34
C LYS A 344 16.56 0.85 -9.68
N VAL A 345 16.48 -0.45 -9.98
CA VAL A 345 15.20 -1.13 -10.22
C VAL A 345 14.69 -1.65 -8.90
N PHE A 346 13.69 -0.99 -8.36
CA PHE A 346 12.95 -1.47 -7.20
C PHE A 346 11.93 -2.50 -7.71
N THR A 347 12.35 -3.77 -7.77
CA THR A 347 11.42 -4.85 -8.07
C THR A 347 11.03 -5.53 -6.77
N HIS A 348 9.74 -5.61 -6.49
CA HIS A 348 9.20 -6.51 -5.48
C HIS A 348 9.12 -7.97 -5.99
N THR A 349 9.71 -8.24 -7.13
CA THR A 349 9.73 -9.59 -7.70
C THR A 349 10.64 -10.49 -6.87
N ALA A 350 10.13 -11.61 -6.42
CA ALA A 350 10.91 -12.62 -5.72
C ALA A 350 12.14 -13.01 -6.56
N MET A 351 13.29 -13.22 -5.89
CA MET A 351 14.56 -13.59 -6.52
C MET A 351 14.51 -14.88 -7.38
N SER A 352 13.39 -15.62 -7.36
CA SER A 352 13.18 -16.82 -8.18
C SER A 352 13.20 -16.56 -9.69
N ASN A 353 12.99 -15.32 -10.14
CA ASN A 353 13.03 -14.96 -11.57
C ASN A 353 14.39 -14.41 -12.04
N ALA A 354 15.39 -14.34 -11.17
CA ALA A 354 16.75 -13.87 -11.54
C ALA A 354 17.60 -14.97 -12.22
N LYS A 355 17.02 -16.16 -12.48
CA LYS A 355 17.67 -17.25 -13.24
C LYS A 355 16.71 -17.71 -14.34
N LYS A 356 16.60 -16.93 -15.38
CA LYS A 356 16.27 -17.39 -16.74
C LYS A 356 16.87 -16.42 -17.74
#